data_288fc4e7c09d749c6179e4fdc9c51787
#
_entry.id   288fc4e7c09d749c6179e4fdc9c51787
#
_cell.length_a   1.000
_cell.length_b   1.000
_cell.length_c   1.000
_cell.angle_alpha   90.00
_cell.angle_beta   90.00
_cell.angle_gamma   90.00
#
_symmetry.space_group_name_H-M   'P 1'
#
loop_
_entity.id
_entity.type
_entity.pdbx_description
1 polymer ?
#
loop_
_entity_poly.entity_id
_entity_poly.type
_entity_poly.pdbx_seq_one_letter_code
_entity_poly.pdbx_strand_id
1 'polypeptide(L)'
;MPGKLLSSRCLTFVAGLAGALLARSAVTAQEVSPAAAKFLGAAGCASAMCHGGAGERRGQHAIWSKLDFHTRAHATLTSTRSQRFADTLKLGNPAESARCTVCHHPFQSVPAEKKAATVGQFEGVSCESCHGAAESWLRFHTRADITHADRVNAGMRDLKNLHVRAGTCVACHQNLDPDLRAAGHPELIFELDGQSVAQPKHWRETNVWSGPQAWLVGQAVALREMTWQLEREPAAKKTETDRQQALRWMLEKTSGQNAPDATLQTWSDQLARTVAGKAGSAAATRAQLAALVATSADFKNAAIPQPLQARRAERLVLGLDRLLATLKLEKKSAPSVKLDQLFKDVQSLPDFDPARFAAHLAEFEQALKELKPAQP
;
A
#
# COMPACT_ATOMS: atom_id res chain seq x y z
N MET A 1 58.29 -73.47 -58.32
CA MET A 1 58.12 -74.52 -57.30
C MET A 1 58.15 -73.84 -55.94
N PRO A 2 57.29 -74.21 -55.00
CA PRO A 2 56.62 -73.28 -54.06
C PRO A 2 57.29 -73.16 -52.74
N GLY A 3 57.26 -71.96 -52.12
CA GLY A 3 57.69 -71.70 -50.77
C GLY A 3 56.46 -71.34 -49.93
N LYS A 4 56.21 -72.14 -48.91
CA LYS A 4 55.13 -71.91 -47.94
C LYS A 4 55.60 -70.94 -46.89
N LEU A 5 54.86 -69.86 -46.68
CA LEU A 5 55.01 -68.95 -45.59
C LEU A 5 53.99 -69.28 -44.47
N LEU A 6 54.54 -69.52 -43.28
CA LEU A 6 53.80 -69.69 -42.03
C LEU A 6 53.35 -68.30 -41.49
N SER A 7 52.09 -68.15 -41.21
CA SER A 7 51.57 -66.96 -40.54
C SER A 7 51.56 -67.13 -39.05
N SER A 8 52.33 -66.32 -38.34
CA SER A 8 52.26 -66.14 -36.88
C SER A 8 51.08 -65.29 -36.49
N ARG A 9 50.17 -65.84 -35.68
CA ARG A 9 49.06 -65.09 -35.07
C ARG A 9 49.55 -64.48 -33.76
N CYS A 10 49.65 -63.16 -33.75
CA CYS A 10 49.83 -62.39 -32.54
C CYS A 10 48.45 -62.11 -31.89
N LEU A 11 48.20 -62.70 -30.70
CA LEU A 11 47.04 -62.37 -29.88
C LEU A 11 47.31 -61.06 -29.12
N THR A 12 46.60 -60.00 -29.49
CA THR A 12 46.58 -58.81 -28.69
C THR A 12 45.36 -58.82 -27.74
N PHE A 13 45.67 -58.92 -26.44
CA PHE A 13 44.68 -58.72 -25.38
C PHE A 13 44.31 -57.25 -25.31
N VAL A 14 43.06 -56.92 -25.64
CA VAL A 14 42.49 -55.58 -25.40
C VAL A 14 41.81 -55.64 -24.05
N ALA A 15 42.38 -54.97 -23.04
CA ALA A 15 41.79 -54.76 -21.75
C ALA A 15 40.76 -53.62 -21.90
N GLY A 16 39.47 -53.99 -21.89
CA GLY A 16 38.36 -52.99 -21.89
C GLY A 16 38.21 -52.35 -20.52
N LEU A 17 38.65 -51.12 -20.37
CA LEU A 17 38.25 -50.25 -19.25
C LEU A 17 36.80 -49.82 -19.46
N ALA A 18 35.85 -50.45 -18.77
CA ALA A 18 34.47 -49.96 -18.64
C ALA A 18 34.45 -48.74 -17.70
N GLY A 19 34.59 -47.58 -18.25
CA GLY A 19 34.35 -46.34 -17.54
C GLY A 19 32.85 -46.18 -17.28
N ALA A 20 32.45 -46.44 -16.03
CA ALA A 20 31.10 -46.09 -15.58
C ALA A 20 30.96 -44.55 -15.53
N LEU A 21 30.38 -43.97 -16.54
CA LEU A 21 29.86 -42.59 -16.51
C LEU A 21 28.70 -42.53 -15.50
N LEU A 22 29.00 -42.12 -14.29
CA LEU A 22 27.99 -41.67 -13.34
C LEU A 22 27.36 -40.40 -13.93
N ALA A 23 26.25 -40.54 -14.62
CA ALA A 23 25.38 -39.45 -14.98
C ALA A 23 24.85 -38.82 -13.67
N ARG A 24 25.51 -37.76 -13.21
CA ARG A 24 24.94 -36.89 -12.19
C ARG A 24 23.69 -36.27 -12.79
N SER A 25 22.54 -36.82 -12.48
CA SER A 25 21.26 -36.14 -12.70
C SER A 25 21.31 -34.86 -11.87
N ALA A 26 21.61 -33.75 -12.52
CA ALA A 26 21.38 -32.45 -11.94
C ALA A 26 19.86 -32.34 -11.72
N VAL A 27 19.42 -32.48 -10.48
CA VAL A 27 18.06 -32.09 -10.08
C VAL A 27 17.99 -30.61 -10.28
N THR A 28 17.57 -30.18 -11.45
CA THR A 28 17.18 -28.79 -11.69
C THR A 28 15.96 -28.53 -10.81
N ALA A 29 16.13 -27.74 -9.77
CA ALA A 29 14.99 -27.25 -9.00
C ALA A 29 14.03 -26.58 -9.98
N GLN A 30 12.86 -27.17 -10.16
CA GLN A 30 11.84 -26.67 -11.07
C GLN A 30 11.43 -25.30 -10.56
N GLU A 31 11.68 -24.25 -11.34
CA GLU A 31 11.27 -22.90 -10.98
C GLU A 31 9.75 -22.82 -10.92
N VAL A 32 9.22 -22.50 -9.74
CA VAL A 32 7.78 -22.35 -9.54
C VAL A 32 7.32 -21.06 -10.23
N SER A 33 6.35 -21.18 -11.13
CA SER A 33 5.74 -20.02 -11.76
C SER A 33 5.15 -19.08 -10.69
N PRO A 34 5.34 -17.74 -10.79
CA PRO A 34 4.78 -16.79 -9.82
C PRO A 34 3.27 -16.96 -9.61
N ALA A 35 2.51 -17.28 -10.65
CA ALA A 35 1.07 -17.55 -10.56
C ALA A 35 0.71 -18.82 -9.78
N ALA A 36 1.63 -19.80 -9.70
CA ALA A 36 1.45 -21.04 -8.95
C ALA A 36 2.04 -20.99 -7.53
N ALA A 37 2.82 -19.95 -7.21
CA ALA A 37 3.55 -19.83 -5.95
C ALA A 37 2.64 -19.85 -4.72
N LYS A 38 3.12 -20.52 -3.67
CA LYS A 38 2.45 -20.60 -2.36
C LYS A 38 2.92 -19.51 -1.42
N PHE A 39 2.04 -19.14 -0.52
CA PHE A 39 2.39 -18.38 0.67
C PHE A 39 3.09 -19.29 1.69
N LEU A 40 4.19 -18.82 2.25
CA LEU A 40 5.04 -19.58 3.19
C LEU A 40 4.79 -19.16 4.65
N GLY A 41 4.13 -18.02 4.87
CA GLY A 41 3.90 -17.43 6.19
C GLY A 41 5.13 -16.73 6.77
N ALA A 42 4.92 -15.91 7.80
CA ALA A 42 5.98 -15.13 8.43
C ALA A 42 7.10 -16.00 9.01
N ALA A 43 6.79 -17.23 9.46
CA ALA A 43 7.76 -18.19 9.93
C ALA A 43 8.84 -18.54 8.88
N GLY A 44 8.45 -18.55 7.59
CA GLY A 44 9.39 -18.77 6.47
C GLY A 44 10.46 -17.68 6.33
N CYS A 45 10.22 -16.49 6.88
CA CYS A 45 11.13 -15.34 6.86
C CYS A 45 11.92 -15.17 8.17
N ALA A 46 11.54 -15.85 9.26
CA ALA A 46 11.96 -15.59 10.64
C ALA A 46 13.34 -16.15 11.02
N SER A 47 14.03 -16.86 10.14
CA SER A 47 15.37 -17.43 10.44
C SER A 47 16.35 -16.32 10.84
N ALA A 48 17.19 -16.57 11.85
CA ALA A 48 18.23 -15.66 12.31
C ALA A 48 19.26 -15.34 11.20
N MET A 49 19.46 -16.23 10.25
CA MET A 49 20.32 -16.02 9.07
C MET A 49 19.65 -15.10 8.02
N CYS A 50 18.31 -14.94 8.10
CA CYS A 50 17.52 -14.16 7.17
C CYS A 50 16.99 -12.88 7.85
N HIS A 51 15.70 -12.81 8.20
CA HIS A 51 15.06 -11.61 8.73
C HIS A 51 14.76 -11.65 10.23
N GLY A 52 15.06 -12.76 10.92
CA GLY A 52 14.89 -12.90 12.38
C GLY A 52 16.17 -12.65 13.19
N GLY A 53 17.27 -12.26 12.55
CA GLY A 53 18.54 -11.96 13.22
C GLY A 53 18.62 -10.56 13.81
N ALA A 54 19.77 -10.25 14.40
CA ALA A 54 20.05 -8.92 14.96
C ALA A 54 20.52 -7.94 13.86
N GLY A 55 20.28 -6.64 14.12
CA GLY A 55 20.76 -5.54 13.30
C GLY A 55 19.84 -5.20 12.13
N GLU A 56 20.12 -4.07 11.49
CA GLU A 56 19.30 -3.44 10.46
C GLU A 56 19.06 -4.32 9.22
N ARG A 57 20.02 -5.21 8.91
CA ARG A 57 19.93 -6.07 7.72
C ARG A 57 19.13 -7.35 7.94
N ARG A 58 18.90 -7.75 9.19
CA ARG A 58 18.27 -9.03 9.54
C ARG A 58 17.16 -8.90 10.57
N GLY A 59 16.85 -7.68 11.04
CA GLY A 59 15.89 -7.43 12.09
C GLY A 59 14.45 -7.23 11.62
N GLN A 60 14.14 -7.42 10.33
CA GLN A 60 12.84 -7.07 9.75
C GLN A 60 11.67 -7.82 10.41
N HIS A 61 11.85 -9.12 10.65
CA HIS A 61 10.84 -9.94 11.33
C HIS A 61 10.64 -9.49 12.79
N ALA A 62 11.73 -9.12 13.49
CA ALA A 62 11.64 -8.63 14.86
C ALA A 62 10.92 -7.27 14.93
N ILE A 63 11.17 -6.37 13.97
CA ILE A 63 10.47 -5.09 13.86
C ILE A 63 8.98 -5.33 13.62
N TRP A 64 8.62 -6.13 12.62
CA TRP A 64 7.23 -6.47 12.33
C TRP A 64 6.53 -7.12 13.52
N SER A 65 7.12 -8.17 14.11
CA SER A 65 6.46 -8.95 15.16
C SER A 65 6.29 -8.20 16.49
N LYS A 66 7.16 -7.22 16.79
CA LYS A 66 7.14 -6.50 18.07
C LYS A 66 6.54 -5.11 17.98
N LEU A 67 6.73 -4.41 16.85
CA LEU A 67 6.42 -3.00 16.74
C LEU A 67 5.28 -2.71 15.76
N ASP A 68 5.08 -3.56 14.72
CA ASP A 68 4.08 -3.30 13.69
C ASP A 68 2.70 -3.81 14.14
N PHE A 69 1.71 -2.91 14.12
CA PHE A 69 0.33 -3.26 14.48
C PHE A 69 -0.31 -4.28 13.55
N HIS A 70 0.17 -4.43 12.32
CA HIS A 70 -0.31 -5.42 11.36
C HIS A 70 -0.21 -6.85 11.90
N THR A 71 0.83 -7.17 12.68
CA THR A 71 0.98 -8.49 13.31
C THR A 71 -0.17 -8.83 14.27
N ARG A 72 -0.82 -7.80 14.84
CA ARG A 72 -1.93 -7.96 15.80
C ARG A 72 -3.31 -7.89 15.14
N ALA A 73 -3.36 -7.75 13.81
CA ALA A 73 -4.63 -7.55 13.10
C ALA A 73 -5.63 -8.68 13.41
N HIS A 74 -5.20 -9.95 13.37
CA HIS A 74 -6.06 -11.08 13.76
C HIS A 74 -6.52 -10.99 15.22
N ALA A 75 -5.63 -10.63 16.15
CA ALA A 75 -5.97 -10.56 17.57
C ALA A 75 -7.06 -9.51 17.87
N THR A 76 -7.23 -8.48 17.03
CA THR A 76 -8.31 -7.50 17.20
C THR A 76 -9.70 -8.15 17.02
N LEU A 77 -9.80 -9.22 16.23
CA LEU A 77 -11.06 -9.94 15.99
C LEU A 77 -11.56 -10.70 17.23
N THR A 78 -10.69 -11.02 18.19
CA THR A 78 -11.07 -11.69 19.44
C THR A 78 -11.48 -10.72 20.54
N SER A 79 -11.51 -9.41 20.25
CA SER A 79 -11.91 -8.39 21.21
C SER A 79 -13.43 -8.33 21.41
N THR A 80 -13.86 -7.89 22.60
CA THR A 80 -15.28 -7.62 22.91
C THR A 80 -15.91 -6.62 21.94
N ARG A 81 -15.12 -5.66 21.41
CA ARG A 81 -15.60 -4.70 20.44
C ARG A 81 -15.93 -5.38 19.11
N SER A 82 -15.07 -6.25 18.61
CA SER A 82 -15.30 -7.01 17.38
C SER A 82 -16.49 -7.96 17.52
N GLN A 83 -16.64 -8.59 18.69
CA GLN A 83 -17.81 -9.44 18.97
C GLN A 83 -19.11 -8.64 18.90
N ARG A 84 -19.17 -7.44 19.48
CA ARG A 84 -20.36 -6.57 19.37
C ARG A 84 -20.73 -6.22 17.91
N PHE A 85 -19.74 -5.98 17.05
CA PHE A 85 -20.02 -5.76 15.63
C PHE A 85 -20.60 -7.01 14.98
N ALA A 86 -20.00 -8.17 15.26
CA ALA A 86 -20.46 -9.44 14.73
C ALA A 86 -21.88 -9.80 15.22
N ASP A 87 -22.19 -9.56 16.49
CA ASP A 87 -23.53 -9.78 17.05
C ASP A 87 -24.57 -8.87 16.37
N THR A 88 -24.24 -7.57 16.22
CA THR A 88 -25.11 -6.58 15.55
C THR A 88 -25.45 -7.01 14.12
N LEU A 89 -24.46 -7.55 13.41
CA LEU A 89 -24.56 -7.95 12.00
C LEU A 89 -24.86 -9.44 11.81
N LYS A 90 -25.05 -10.20 12.90
CA LYS A 90 -25.32 -11.65 12.90
C LYS A 90 -24.25 -12.46 12.14
N LEU A 91 -22.98 -12.11 12.31
CA LEU A 91 -21.86 -12.73 11.60
C LEU A 91 -21.27 -13.95 12.30
N GLY A 92 -21.69 -14.24 13.54
CA GLY A 92 -21.10 -15.29 14.37
C GLY A 92 -19.73 -14.87 14.92
N ASN A 93 -18.73 -15.75 14.79
CA ASN A 93 -17.38 -15.47 15.25
C ASN A 93 -16.66 -14.49 14.31
N PRO A 94 -16.23 -13.30 14.76
CA PRO A 94 -15.52 -12.34 13.90
C PRO A 94 -14.23 -12.91 13.27
N ALA A 95 -13.55 -13.80 13.99
CA ALA A 95 -12.29 -14.41 13.52
C ALA A 95 -12.51 -15.43 12.39
N GLU A 96 -13.76 -15.83 12.12
CA GLU A 96 -14.14 -16.77 11.06
C GLU A 96 -14.91 -16.07 9.94
N SER A 97 -15.47 -14.89 10.20
CA SER A 97 -16.25 -14.14 9.21
C SER A 97 -15.37 -13.56 8.11
N ALA A 98 -15.64 -13.91 6.85
CA ALA A 98 -14.93 -13.36 5.70
C ALA A 98 -15.00 -11.82 5.62
N ARG A 99 -16.09 -11.21 6.13
CA ARG A 99 -16.23 -9.73 6.19
C ARG A 99 -15.19 -9.06 7.10
N CYS A 100 -14.67 -9.79 8.08
CA CYS A 100 -13.65 -9.30 9.01
C CYS A 100 -12.25 -9.76 8.58
N THR A 101 -12.13 -11.05 8.24
CA THR A 101 -10.82 -11.67 7.99
C THR A 101 -10.17 -11.24 6.69
N VAL A 102 -10.94 -10.73 5.72
CA VAL A 102 -10.37 -10.19 4.45
C VAL A 102 -9.29 -9.12 4.70
N CYS A 103 -9.40 -8.34 5.76
CA CYS A 103 -8.41 -7.33 6.17
C CYS A 103 -7.56 -7.81 7.36
N HIS A 104 -8.20 -8.42 8.37
CA HIS A 104 -7.53 -8.74 9.64
C HIS A 104 -6.81 -10.10 9.67
N HIS A 105 -7.14 -11.01 8.74
CA HIS A 105 -6.49 -12.32 8.55
C HIS A 105 -6.53 -12.72 7.06
N PRO A 106 -5.78 -12.03 6.18
CA PRO A 106 -5.92 -12.20 4.72
C PRO A 106 -5.67 -13.62 4.22
N PHE A 107 -4.89 -14.42 4.94
CA PHE A 107 -4.61 -15.80 4.55
C PHE A 107 -5.74 -16.79 4.82
N GLN A 108 -6.78 -16.40 5.56
CA GLN A 108 -7.92 -17.29 5.81
C GLN A 108 -8.68 -17.62 4.51
N SER A 109 -8.87 -16.65 3.63
CA SER A 109 -9.54 -16.83 2.34
C SER A 109 -8.66 -17.43 1.25
N VAL A 110 -7.35 -17.57 1.50
CA VAL A 110 -6.44 -18.20 0.53
C VAL A 110 -6.67 -19.70 0.50
N PRO A 111 -6.86 -20.31 -0.70
CA PRO A 111 -7.03 -21.76 -0.83
C PRO A 111 -5.90 -22.56 -0.20
N ALA A 112 -6.19 -23.75 0.35
CA ALA A 112 -5.22 -24.56 1.07
C ALA A 112 -4.00 -24.94 0.20
N GLU A 113 -4.23 -25.23 -1.08
CA GLU A 113 -3.19 -25.57 -2.07
C GLU A 113 -2.24 -24.40 -2.37
N LYS A 114 -2.63 -23.18 -2.06
CA LYS A 114 -1.82 -21.95 -2.18
C LYS A 114 -1.12 -21.59 -0.87
N LYS A 115 -1.26 -22.39 0.17
CA LYS A 115 -0.59 -22.18 1.47
C LYS A 115 0.35 -23.33 1.77
N ALA A 116 1.57 -23.02 2.25
CA ALA A 116 2.42 -23.98 2.90
C ALA A 116 1.91 -24.27 4.33
N ALA A 117 2.28 -25.42 4.88
CA ALA A 117 1.93 -25.77 6.26
C ALA A 117 2.53 -24.82 7.32
N THR A 118 3.50 -24.02 6.93
CA THR A 118 4.17 -23.01 7.76
C THR A 118 3.39 -21.70 7.91
N VAL A 119 2.30 -21.49 7.15
CA VAL A 119 1.41 -20.32 7.35
C VAL A 119 0.71 -20.45 8.69
N GLY A 120 0.87 -19.45 9.55
CA GLY A 120 0.31 -19.48 10.91
C GLY A 120 -1.23 -19.40 10.90
N GLN A 121 -1.87 -20.19 11.75
CA GLN A 121 -3.33 -20.22 11.86
C GLN A 121 -3.93 -18.87 12.29
N PHE A 122 -3.20 -18.10 13.09
CA PHE A 122 -3.63 -16.81 13.63
C PHE A 122 -2.75 -15.66 13.15
N GLU A 123 -2.13 -15.85 12.00
CA GLU A 123 -1.25 -14.85 11.39
C GLU A 123 -2.09 -13.66 10.93
N GLY A 124 -1.80 -12.48 11.44
CA GLY A 124 -2.44 -11.25 11.01
C GLY A 124 -1.99 -10.82 9.60
N VAL A 125 -1.85 -9.53 9.36
CA VAL A 125 -1.25 -9.02 8.13
C VAL A 125 0.27 -9.16 8.24
N SER A 126 0.86 -10.06 7.45
CA SER A 126 2.26 -10.43 7.55
C SER A 126 3.08 -10.10 6.31
N CYS A 127 4.32 -10.56 6.28
CA CYS A 127 5.29 -10.26 5.23
C CYS A 127 4.70 -10.42 3.81
N GLU A 128 4.10 -11.55 3.53
CA GLU A 128 3.60 -11.89 2.20
C GLU A 128 2.26 -11.20 1.85
N SER A 129 1.54 -10.66 2.83
CA SER A 129 0.39 -9.80 2.55
C SER A 129 0.82 -8.56 1.76
N CYS A 130 2.03 -8.06 2.03
CA CYS A 130 2.63 -6.94 1.32
C CYS A 130 3.56 -7.38 0.18
N HIS A 131 4.44 -8.38 0.42
CA HIS A 131 5.50 -8.77 -0.53
C HIS A 131 5.06 -9.79 -1.59
N GLY A 132 3.87 -10.38 -1.46
CA GLY A 132 3.38 -11.45 -2.36
C GLY A 132 3.89 -12.84 -1.98
N ALA A 133 3.29 -13.89 -2.58
CA ALA A 133 3.61 -15.28 -2.30
C ALA A 133 5.09 -15.58 -2.53
N ALA A 134 5.79 -16.10 -1.51
CA ALA A 134 7.25 -16.11 -1.49
C ALA A 134 7.89 -17.35 -2.13
N GLU A 135 7.15 -18.40 -2.38
CA GLU A 135 7.72 -19.68 -2.84
C GLU A 135 8.60 -19.54 -4.09
N SER A 136 8.18 -18.71 -5.06
CA SER A 136 8.91 -18.54 -6.32
C SER A 136 10.17 -17.68 -6.18
N TRP A 137 10.21 -16.72 -5.25
CA TRP A 137 11.31 -15.76 -5.15
C TRP A 137 12.14 -15.89 -3.86
N LEU A 138 11.73 -16.68 -2.87
CA LEU A 138 12.40 -16.76 -1.56
C LEU A 138 13.89 -17.09 -1.67
N ARG A 139 14.24 -18.14 -2.42
CA ARG A 139 15.66 -18.53 -2.61
C ARG A 139 16.39 -17.57 -3.54
N PHE A 140 15.66 -17.05 -4.50
CA PHE A 140 16.19 -16.21 -5.56
C PHE A 140 16.63 -14.84 -5.03
N HIS A 141 15.83 -14.21 -4.14
CA HIS A 141 16.11 -12.86 -3.65
C HIS A 141 17.36 -12.76 -2.77
N THR A 142 17.91 -13.86 -2.27
CA THR A 142 19.10 -13.86 -1.41
C THR A 142 20.41 -13.81 -2.19
N ARG A 143 20.38 -13.99 -3.49
CA ARG A 143 21.56 -13.99 -4.35
C ARG A 143 22.07 -12.57 -4.57
N ALA A 144 23.40 -12.41 -4.53
CA ALA A 144 24.03 -11.09 -4.68
C ALA A 144 23.99 -10.55 -6.13
N ASP A 145 23.90 -11.46 -7.12
CA ASP A 145 23.86 -11.14 -8.55
C ASP A 145 22.46 -10.79 -9.07
N ILE A 146 21.43 -10.84 -8.23
CA ILE A 146 20.04 -10.61 -8.60
C ILE A 146 19.66 -9.14 -8.38
N THR A 147 19.10 -8.53 -9.41
CA THR A 147 18.60 -7.14 -9.36
C THR A 147 17.22 -7.07 -8.70
N HIS A 148 16.74 -5.85 -8.42
CA HIS A 148 15.37 -5.65 -7.94
C HIS A 148 14.34 -6.09 -8.99
N ALA A 149 14.58 -5.77 -10.28
CA ALA A 149 13.71 -6.17 -11.37
C ALA A 149 13.57 -7.70 -11.48
N ASP A 150 14.68 -8.42 -11.31
CA ASP A 150 14.64 -9.89 -11.33
C ASP A 150 13.78 -10.46 -10.19
N ARG A 151 13.84 -9.86 -8.99
CA ARG A 151 13.00 -10.26 -7.86
C ARG A 151 11.52 -10.02 -8.14
N VAL A 152 11.18 -8.89 -8.76
CA VAL A 152 9.82 -8.56 -9.18
C VAL A 152 9.33 -9.53 -10.25
N ASN A 153 10.16 -9.84 -11.24
CA ASN A 153 9.84 -10.80 -12.29
C ASN A 153 9.63 -12.22 -11.73
N ALA A 154 10.35 -12.58 -10.64
CA ALA A 154 10.15 -13.83 -9.93
C ALA A 154 8.86 -13.84 -9.07
N GLY A 155 8.10 -12.75 -9.00
CA GLY A 155 6.81 -12.66 -8.32
C GLY A 155 6.79 -11.86 -7.02
N MET A 156 7.91 -11.27 -6.60
CA MET A 156 7.93 -10.34 -5.47
C MET A 156 7.21 -9.05 -5.84
N ARG A 157 6.28 -8.58 -5.00
CA ARG A 157 5.56 -7.33 -5.26
C ARG A 157 6.50 -6.12 -5.20
N ASP A 158 6.44 -5.26 -6.22
CA ASP A 158 7.28 -4.05 -6.32
C ASP A 158 6.76 -2.92 -5.42
N LEU A 159 7.04 -3.01 -4.12
CA LEU A 159 6.65 -1.97 -3.17
C LEU A 159 7.51 -0.68 -3.25
N LYS A 160 8.54 -0.63 -4.10
CA LYS A 160 9.26 0.59 -4.43
C LYS A 160 8.45 1.49 -5.35
N ASN A 161 7.61 0.90 -6.19
CA ASN A 161 6.65 1.62 -7.01
C ASN A 161 5.49 2.11 -6.13
N LEU A 162 5.32 3.42 -6.01
CA LEU A 162 4.29 4.03 -5.15
C LEU A 162 2.87 3.63 -5.54
N HIS A 163 2.57 3.44 -6.83
CA HIS A 163 1.26 2.97 -7.29
C HIS A 163 0.98 1.54 -6.81
N VAL A 164 1.96 0.64 -6.92
CA VAL A 164 1.84 -0.75 -6.44
C VAL A 164 1.73 -0.79 -4.91
N ARG A 165 2.54 0.01 -4.20
CA ARG A 165 2.47 0.15 -2.73
C ARG A 165 1.09 0.65 -2.30
N ALA A 166 0.58 1.73 -2.92
CA ALA A 166 -0.75 2.27 -2.64
C ALA A 166 -1.85 1.24 -2.89
N GLY A 167 -1.80 0.54 -4.03
CA GLY A 167 -2.74 -0.55 -4.36
C GLY A 167 -2.72 -1.70 -3.36
N THR A 168 -1.56 -1.97 -2.75
CA THR A 168 -1.43 -2.99 -1.69
C THR A 168 -2.07 -2.54 -0.38
N CYS A 169 -1.82 -1.31 0.05
CA CYS A 169 -2.32 -0.78 1.33
C CYS A 169 -3.81 -0.49 1.28
N VAL A 170 -4.29 0.11 0.18
CA VAL A 170 -5.68 0.56 0.02
C VAL A 170 -6.68 -0.61 0.10
N ALA A 171 -6.27 -1.82 -0.23
CA ALA A 171 -7.10 -3.02 -0.20
C ALA A 171 -7.76 -3.25 1.18
N CYS A 172 -7.11 -2.79 2.27
CA CYS A 172 -7.63 -2.90 3.63
C CYS A 172 -7.92 -1.53 4.28
N HIS A 173 -7.44 -0.44 3.70
CA HIS A 173 -7.44 0.87 4.36
C HIS A 173 -8.41 1.89 3.74
N GLN A 174 -9.23 1.53 2.76
CA GLN A 174 -10.17 2.46 2.13
C GLN A 174 -11.62 1.99 2.15
N ASN A 175 -11.93 0.91 1.45
CA ASN A 175 -13.30 0.44 1.31
C ASN A 175 -13.73 -0.35 2.54
N LEU A 176 -14.81 0.07 3.16
CA LEU A 176 -15.43 -0.61 4.27
C LEU A 176 -16.89 -0.87 3.91
N ASP A 177 -17.35 -2.07 4.22
CA ASP A 177 -18.77 -2.43 4.13
C ASP A 177 -19.61 -1.41 4.93
N PRO A 178 -20.62 -0.77 4.32
CA PRO A 178 -21.42 0.25 4.99
C PRO A 178 -22.07 -0.24 6.29
N ASP A 179 -22.46 -1.52 6.35
CA ASP A 179 -23.06 -2.11 7.55
C ASP A 179 -22.04 -2.22 8.69
N LEU A 180 -20.78 -2.57 8.39
CA LEU A 180 -19.70 -2.59 9.39
C LEU A 180 -19.47 -1.21 9.98
N ARG A 181 -19.52 -0.17 9.15
CA ARG A 181 -19.41 1.21 9.63
C ARG A 181 -20.62 1.59 10.49
N ALA A 182 -21.85 1.25 10.05
CA ALA A 182 -23.06 1.48 10.84
C ALA A 182 -23.05 0.74 12.17
N ALA A 183 -22.42 -0.46 12.24
CA ALA A 183 -22.24 -1.22 13.47
C ALA A 183 -21.14 -0.63 14.40
N GLY A 184 -20.41 0.41 13.97
CA GLY A 184 -19.42 1.15 14.78
C GLY A 184 -17.96 0.87 14.45
N HIS A 185 -17.66 0.19 13.33
CA HIS A 185 -16.29 0.14 12.83
C HIS A 185 -15.81 1.55 12.47
N PRO A 186 -14.59 1.95 12.84
CA PRO A 186 -14.05 3.27 12.48
C PRO A 186 -14.09 3.51 10.97
N GLU A 187 -14.37 4.74 10.57
CA GLU A 187 -14.23 5.16 9.19
C GLU A 187 -12.77 5.01 8.74
N LEU A 188 -12.58 4.48 7.53
CA LEU A 188 -11.24 4.34 6.93
C LEU A 188 -10.98 5.52 6.01
N ILE A 189 -9.86 6.19 6.25
CA ILE A 189 -9.35 7.27 5.40
C ILE A 189 -7.95 6.84 4.96
N PHE A 190 -7.83 6.45 3.69
CA PHE A 190 -6.55 6.04 3.16
C PHE A 190 -5.65 7.25 2.90
N GLU A 191 -4.43 7.19 3.45
CA GLU A 191 -3.41 8.20 3.24
C GLU A 191 -2.03 7.53 3.23
N LEU A 192 -1.45 7.37 2.05
CA LEU A 192 -0.23 6.56 1.86
C LEU A 192 0.99 7.14 2.57
N ASP A 193 1.16 8.46 2.59
CA ASP A 193 2.35 9.08 3.20
C ASP A 193 2.37 8.88 4.71
N GLY A 194 1.32 9.31 5.42
CA GLY A 194 1.24 9.20 6.87
C GLY A 194 1.25 7.75 7.34
N GLN A 195 0.54 6.86 6.65
CA GLN A 195 0.54 5.43 6.97
C GLN A 195 1.92 4.80 6.75
N SER A 196 2.64 5.17 5.67
CA SER A 196 3.99 4.69 5.42
C SER A 196 5.01 5.23 6.43
N VAL A 197 4.83 6.48 6.90
CA VAL A 197 5.70 7.09 7.92
C VAL A 197 5.43 6.51 9.31
N ALA A 198 4.15 6.22 9.63
CA ALA A 198 3.74 5.63 10.90
C ALA A 198 4.12 4.15 11.03
N GLN A 199 4.25 3.43 9.92
CA GLN A 199 4.64 2.03 9.94
C GLN A 199 6.11 1.89 10.38
N PRO A 200 6.43 1.01 11.34
CA PRO A 200 7.79 0.74 11.77
C PRO A 200 8.67 0.31 10.60
N LYS A 201 9.69 1.11 10.28
CA LYS A 201 10.54 0.87 9.12
C LYS A 201 11.35 -0.42 9.28
N HIS A 202 11.08 -1.38 8.42
CA HIS A 202 11.83 -2.62 8.26
C HIS A 202 12.40 -2.76 6.82
N TRP A 203 12.39 -1.67 6.06
CA TRP A 203 12.93 -1.57 4.71
C TRP A 203 13.90 -0.38 4.59
N ARG A 204 14.66 -0.36 3.50
CA ARG A 204 15.54 0.77 3.15
C ARG A 204 14.93 1.53 2.00
N GLU A 205 14.76 2.82 2.21
CA GLU A 205 14.47 3.71 1.09
C GLU A 205 15.75 3.92 0.29
N THR A 206 15.72 3.60 -0.99
CA THR A 206 16.84 3.80 -1.91
C THR A 206 16.83 5.19 -2.53
N ASN A 207 15.69 5.87 -2.51
CA ASN A 207 15.48 7.23 -2.98
C ASN A 207 14.99 8.11 -1.83
N VAL A 208 15.12 9.42 -2.00
CA VAL A 208 14.55 10.38 -1.05
C VAL A 208 13.02 10.21 -1.08
N TRP A 209 12.43 9.89 0.08
CA TRP A 209 10.99 9.79 0.21
C TRP A 209 10.32 11.15 -0.04
N SER A 210 9.37 11.18 -0.97
CA SER A 210 8.56 12.36 -1.25
C SER A 210 7.16 12.17 -0.68
N GLY A 211 6.91 12.73 0.51
CA GLY A 211 5.60 12.70 1.15
C GLY A 211 4.46 13.22 0.28
N PRO A 212 4.60 14.40 -0.35
CA PRO A 212 3.56 14.92 -1.25
C PRO A 212 3.26 14.03 -2.46
N GLN A 213 4.28 13.39 -3.02
CA GLN A 213 4.08 12.45 -4.11
C GLN A 213 3.33 11.19 -3.63
N ALA A 214 3.75 10.62 -2.50
CA ALA A 214 3.09 9.46 -1.90
C ALA A 214 1.64 9.79 -1.50
N TRP A 215 1.41 10.97 -0.92
CA TRP A 215 0.07 11.46 -0.62
C TRP A 215 -0.80 11.52 -1.87
N LEU A 216 -0.37 12.18 -2.94
CA LEU A 216 -1.17 12.34 -4.16
C LEU A 216 -1.45 11.01 -4.85
N VAL A 217 -0.46 10.10 -4.92
CA VAL A 217 -0.66 8.73 -5.41
C VAL A 217 -1.69 7.99 -4.57
N GLY A 218 -1.59 8.10 -3.25
CA GLY A 218 -2.54 7.48 -2.32
C GLY A 218 -3.96 7.99 -2.50
N GLN A 219 -4.15 9.32 -2.63
CA GLN A 219 -5.47 9.91 -2.84
C GLN A 219 -6.08 9.50 -4.18
N ALA A 220 -5.29 9.42 -5.25
CA ALA A 220 -5.77 8.98 -6.56
C ALA A 220 -6.18 7.48 -6.54
N VAL A 221 -5.40 6.63 -5.87
CA VAL A 221 -5.74 5.21 -5.67
C VAL A 221 -6.98 5.07 -4.78
N ALA A 222 -7.13 5.88 -3.73
CA ALA A 222 -8.33 5.89 -2.89
C ALA A 222 -9.59 6.25 -3.70
N LEU A 223 -9.52 7.25 -4.59
CA LEU A 223 -10.64 7.59 -5.46
C LEU A 223 -11.01 6.46 -6.41
N ARG A 224 -10.03 5.76 -6.97
CA ARG A 224 -10.24 4.56 -7.80
C ARG A 224 -11.06 3.51 -7.03
N GLU A 225 -10.65 3.18 -5.82
CA GLU A 225 -11.32 2.16 -4.99
C GLU A 225 -12.72 2.59 -4.54
N MET A 226 -12.90 3.85 -4.14
CA MET A 226 -14.22 4.37 -3.80
C MET A 226 -15.17 4.32 -5.00
N THR A 227 -14.70 4.70 -6.19
CA THR A 227 -15.49 4.64 -7.42
C THR A 227 -15.87 3.20 -7.75
N TRP A 228 -14.93 2.26 -7.64
CA TRP A 228 -15.19 0.83 -7.80
C TRP A 228 -16.27 0.32 -6.85
N GLN A 229 -16.23 0.72 -5.58
CA GLN A 229 -17.24 0.33 -4.58
C GLN A 229 -18.61 0.92 -4.92
N LEU A 230 -18.68 2.22 -5.22
CA LEU A 230 -19.94 2.90 -5.54
C LEU A 230 -20.65 2.33 -6.76
N GLU A 231 -19.91 1.80 -7.73
CA GLU A 231 -20.48 1.18 -8.93
C GLU A 231 -21.12 -0.20 -8.63
N ARG A 232 -20.64 -0.91 -7.61
CA ARG A 232 -20.99 -2.31 -7.32
C ARG A 232 -21.89 -2.49 -6.11
N GLU A 233 -21.87 -1.55 -5.17
CA GLU A 233 -22.56 -1.65 -3.89
C GLU A 233 -23.58 -0.51 -3.75
N PRO A 234 -24.87 -0.73 -4.06
CA PRO A 234 -25.89 0.31 -3.93
C PRO A 234 -25.99 0.93 -2.53
N ALA A 235 -25.74 0.13 -1.47
CA ALA A 235 -25.71 0.62 -0.09
C ALA A 235 -24.57 1.64 0.13
N ALA A 236 -23.41 1.43 -0.50
CA ALA A 236 -22.30 2.37 -0.45
C ALA A 236 -22.63 3.72 -1.11
N LYS A 237 -23.42 3.74 -2.18
CA LYS A 237 -23.83 5.00 -2.85
C LYS A 237 -24.50 5.95 -1.87
N LYS A 238 -25.35 5.46 -1.00
CA LYS A 238 -26.09 6.29 -0.02
C LYS A 238 -25.16 6.99 0.99
N THR A 239 -24.04 6.37 1.33
CA THR A 239 -23.17 6.78 2.45
C THR A 239 -21.84 7.37 2.02
N GLU A 240 -21.34 7.01 0.83
CA GLU A 240 -19.99 7.32 0.39
C GLU A 240 -19.92 8.33 -0.75
N THR A 241 -21.07 8.71 -1.36
CA THR A 241 -21.07 9.64 -2.52
C THR A 241 -20.42 10.98 -2.21
N ASP A 242 -20.74 11.60 -1.07
CA ASP A 242 -20.15 12.89 -0.70
C ASP A 242 -18.64 12.78 -0.47
N ARG A 243 -18.17 11.67 0.10
CA ARG A 243 -16.74 11.40 0.30
C ARG A 243 -16.00 11.25 -1.03
N GLN A 244 -16.58 10.49 -1.97
CA GLN A 244 -16.02 10.32 -3.30
C GLN A 244 -15.99 11.64 -4.07
N GLN A 245 -17.08 12.42 -4.06
CA GLN A 245 -17.15 13.72 -4.73
C GLN A 245 -16.16 14.72 -4.11
N ALA A 246 -15.99 14.72 -2.80
CA ALA A 246 -15.02 15.58 -2.13
C ALA A 246 -13.58 15.23 -2.54
N LEU A 247 -13.25 13.93 -2.59
CA LEU A 247 -11.92 13.46 -3.00
C LEU A 247 -11.65 13.75 -4.48
N ARG A 248 -12.63 13.52 -5.36
CA ARG A 248 -12.57 13.91 -6.77
C ARG A 248 -12.27 15.39 -6.93
N TRP A 249 -13.06 16.27 -6.29
CA TRP A 249 -12.87 17.72 -6.32
C TRP A 249 -11.44 18.12 -5.91
N MET A 250 -10.93 17.55 -4.81
CA MET A 250 -9.56 17.82 -4.35
C MET A 250 -8.51 17.42 -5.39
N LEU A 251 -8.67 16.25 -6.02
CA LEU A 251 -7.74 15.75 -7.05
C LEU A 251 -7.82 16.58 -8.34
N GLU A 252 -9.00 17.06 -8.74
CA GLU A 252 -9.15 17.98 -9.84
C GLU A 252 -8.40 19.30 -9.59
N LYS A 253 -8.51 19.86 -8.36
CA LYS A 253 -7.78 21.07 -7.97
C LYS A 253 -6.26 20.87 -7.98
N THR A 254 -5.77 19.76 -7.42
CA THR A 254 -4.33 19.49 -7.31
C THR A 254 -3.69 19.08 -8.64
N SER A 255 -4.41 18.42 -9.53
CA SER A 255 -3.90 18.00 -10.84
C SER A 255 -4.07 19.03 -11.94
N GLY A 256 -5.01 19.99 -11.75
CA GLY A 256 -5.42 20.93 -12.80
C GLY A 256 -6.22 20.28 -13.94
N GLN A 257 -6.73 19.07 -13.73
CA GLN A 257 -7.48 18.29 -14.73
C GLN A 257 -8.90 18.02 -14.24
N ASN A 258 -9.88 18.12 -15.13
CA ASN A 258 -11.24 17.68 -14.83
C ASN A 258 -11.33 16.15 -14.98
N ALA A 259 -11.94 15.50 -14.01
CA ALA A 259 -12.16 14.06 -14.01
C ALA A 259 -13.50 13.75 -14.73
N PRO A 260 -13.50 12.95 -15.80
CA PRO A 260 -14.74 12.58 -16.50
C PRO A 260 -15.56 11.59 -15.67
N ASP A 261 -16.88 11.77 -15.57
CA ASP A 261 -17.77 10.89 -14.81
C ASP A 261 -17.72 9.44 -15.31
N ALA A 262 -17.82 9.26 -16.62
CA ALA A 262 -17.88 7.94 -17.24
C ALA A 262 -16.59 7.11 -17.10
N THR A 263 -15.45 7.75 -16.79
CA THR A 263 -14.14 7.09 -16.72
C THR A 263 -13.38 7.43 -15.44
N LEU A 264 -14.09 7.79 -14.37
CA LEU A 264 -13.48 8.29 -13.13
C LEU A 264 -12.51 7.29 -12.51
N GLN A 265 -12.84 5.99 -12.52
CA GLN A 265 -11.97 4.93 -12.02
C GLN A 265 -10.67 4.83 -12.83
N THR A 266 -10.77 4.87 -14.16
CA THR A 266 -9.60 4.80 -15.05
C THR A 266 -8.76 6.07 -14.97
N TRP A 267 -9.39 7.24 -14.93
CA TRP A 267 -8.69 8.53 -14.78
C TRP A 267 -7.88 8.57 -13.48
N SER A 268 -8.48 8.17 -12.36
CA SER A 268 -7.80 8.16 -11.07
C SER A 268 -6.63 7.17 -11.02
N ASP A 269 -6.76 5.98 -11.60
CA ASP A 269 -5.65 5.02 -11.71
C ASP A 269 -4.51 5.57 -12.59
N GLN A 270 -4.85 6.20 -13.72
CA GLN A 270 -3.86 6.80 -14.62
C GLN A 270 -3.15 7.99 -13.96
N LEU A 271 -3.86 8.83 -13.20
CA LEU A 271 -3.27 9.90 -12.41
C LEU A 271 -2.25 9.33 -11.41
N ALA A 272 -2.63 8.29 -10.65
CA ALA A 272 -1.74 7.64 -9.70
C ALA A 272 -0.46 7.10 -10.36
N ARG A 273 -0.58 6.39 -11.49
CA ARG A 273 0.57 5.87 -12.25
C ARG A 273 1.48 6.99 -12.77
N THR A 274 0.87 8.03 -13.32
CA THR A 274 1.62 9.19 -13.86
C THR A 274 2.40 9.90 -12.78
N VAL A 275 1.81 10.10 -11.60
CA VAL A 275 2.47 10.74 -10.47
C VAL A 275 3.56 9.82 -9.89
N ALA A 276 3.29 8.53 -9.75
CA ALA A 276 4.26 7.55 -9.26
C ALA A 276 5.51 7.42 -10.16
N GLY A 277 5.35 7.61 -11.47
CA GLY A 277 6.44 7.55 -12.45
C GLY A 277 7.32 8.80 -12.53
N LYS A 278 6.96 9.88 -11.81
CA LYS A 278 7.74 11.13 -11.80
C LYS A 278 8.56 11.24 -10.52
N ALA A 279 9.67 11.94 -10.57
CA ALA A 279 10.38 12.33 -9.35
C ALA A 279 9.57 13.39 -8.59
N GLY A 280 9.48 13.26 -7.27
CA GLY A 280 8.89 14.29 -6.42
C GLY A 280 9.71 15.59 -6.49
N SER A 281 9.05 16.77 -6.57
CA SER A 281 9.74 18.05 -6.61
C SER A 281 9.10 19.08 -5.67
N ALA A 282 9.93 19.93 -5.10
CA ALA A 282 9.46 21.04 -4.26
C ALA A 282 8.58 22.04 -5.04
N ALA A 283 8.85 22.21 -6.35
CA ALA A 283 8.02 23.06 -7.21
C ALA A 283 6.60 22.49 -7.38
N ALA A 284 6.48 21.19 -7.63
CA ALA A 284 5.18 20.52 -7.73
C ALA A 284 4.40 20.61 -6.40
N THR A 285 5.08 20.40 -5.27
CA THR A 285 4.45 20.54 -3.93
C THR A 285 3.91 21.94 -3.69
N ARG A 286 4.71 22.97 -4.02
CA ARG A 286 4.25 24.38 -3.88
C ARG A 286 3.07 24.68 -4.79
N ALA A 287 3.07 24.16 -6.03
CA ALA A 287 1.95 24.34 -6.95
C ALA A 287 0.66 23.69 -6.44
N GLN A 288 0.74 22.49 -5.89
CA GLN A 288 -0.38 21.79 -5.26
C GLN A 288 -0.92 22.56 -4.05
N LEU A 289 -0.02 23.01 -3.17
CA LEU A 289 -0.40 23.82 -2.01
C LEU A 289 -1.12 25.11 -2.43
N ALA A 290 -0.55 25.84 -3.41
CA ALA A 290 -1.16 27.06 -3.95
C ALA A 290 -2.54 26.80 -4.57
N ALA A 291 -2.71 25.70 -5.31
CA ALA A 291 -3.98 25.34 -5.91
C ALA A 291 -5.06 25.05 -4.85
N LEU A 292 -4.68 24.39 -3.75
CA LEU A 292 -5.62 24.05 -2.68
C LEU A 292 -6.01 25.27 -1.84
N VAL A 293 -5.08 26.14 -1.47
CA VAL A 293 -5.40 27.34 -0.65
C VAL A 293 -6.25 28.35 -1.41
N ALA A 294 -6.19 28.39 -2.74
CA ALA A 294 -6.98 29.27 -3.58
C ALA A 294 -8.46 28.88 -3.68
N THR A 295 -8.91 27.82 -2.97
CA THR A 295 -10.28 27.28 -3.09
C THR A 295 -11.30 27.91 -2.14
N SER A 296 -10.97 28.99 -1.41
CA SER A 296 -11.87 29.62 -0.44
C SER A 296 -13.24 30.03 -1.04
N ALA A 297 -13.27 30.43 -2.32
CA ALA A 297 -14.51 30.77 -3.02
C ALA A 297 -15.44 29.57 -3.23
N ASP A 298 -14.90 28.34 -3.35
CA ASP A 298 -15.70 27.13 -3.54
C ASP A 298 -16.62 26.87 -2.32
N PHE A 299 -16.19 27.27 -1.11
CA PHE A 299 -16.97 27.13 0.13
C PHE A 299 -18.03 28.23 0.32
N LYS A 300 -18.01 29.31 -0.49
CA LYS A 300 -19.04 30.32 -0.52
C LYS A 300 -20.20 29.99 -1.49
N ASN A 301 -20.07 28.90 -2.25
CA ASN A 301 -21.09 28.49 -3.22
C ASN A 301 -22.26 27.78 -2.52
N ALA A 302 -23.36 28.52 -2.34
CA ALA A 302 -24.59 28.04 -1.72
C ALA A 302 -25.30 26.91 -2.50
N ALA A 303 -24.95 26.68 -3.77
CA ALA A 303 -25.53 25.59 -4.55
C ALA A 303 -24.95 24.20 -4.15
N ILE A 304 -23.84 24.16 -3.41
CA ILE A 304 -23.24 22.91 -2.96
C ILE A 304 -23.82 22.56 -1.58
N PRO A 305 -24.39 21.35 -1.40
CA PRO A 305 -24.94 20.92 -0.12
C PRO A 305 -23.89 20.96 1.00
N GLN A 306 -24.30 21.43 2.19
CA GLN A 306 -23.42 21.54 3.35
C GLN A 306 -22.68 20.23 3.69
N PRO A 307 -23.28 19.02 3.65
CA PRO A 307 -22.54 17.77 3.92
C PRO A 307 -21.38 17.54 2.94
N LEU A 308 -21.57 17.85 1.66
CA LEU A 308 -20.50 17.75 0.66
C LEU A 308 -19.42 18.81 0.89
N GLN A 309 -19.79 20.05 1.26
CA GLN A 309 -18.80 21.07 1.61
C GLN A 309 -17.99 20.69 2.83
N ALA A 310 -18.61 20.12 3.86
CA ALA A 310 -17.92 19.60 5.04
C ALA A 310 -16.89 18.51 4.67
N ARG A 311 -17.26 17.57 3.80
CA ARG A 311 -16.34 16.54 3.31
C ARG A 311 -15.21 17.10 2.44
N ARG A 312 -15.48 18.14 1.62
CA ARG A 312 -14.43 18.86 0.88
C ARG A 312 -13.44 19.54 1.82
N ALA A 313 -13.94 20.22 2.85
CA ALA A 313 -13.12 20.87 3.86
C ALA A 313 -12.23 19.87 4.63
N GLU A 314 -12.79 18.74 5.06
CA GLU A 314 -12.04 17.66 5.72
C GLU A 314 -10.87 17.19 4.84
N ARG A 315 -11.13 16.86 3.56
CA ARG A 315 -10.09 16.43 2.63
C ARG A 315 -9.04 17.48 2.36
N LEU A 316 -9.49 18.74 2.22
CA LEU A 316 -8.61 19.87 2.01
C LEU A 316 -7.64 20.05 3.18
N VAL A 317 -8.14 20.08 4.42
CA VAL A 317 -7.31 20.28 5.62
C VAL A 317 -6.26 19.16 5.78
N LEU A 318 -6.66 17.91 5.56
CA LEU A 318 -5.73 16.78 5.57
C LEU A 318 -4.65 16.90 4.47
N GLY A 319 -5.03 17.36 3.28
CA GLY A 319 -4.08 17.61 2.19
C GLY A 319 -3.12 18.76 2.50
N LEU A 320 -3.64 19.87 3.05
CA LEU A 320 -2.82 21.02 3.45
C LEU A 320 -1.80 20.63 4.53
N ASP A 321 -2.17 19.81 5.51
CA ASP A 321 -1.28 19.30 6.53
C ASP A 321 -0.09 18.54 5.92
N ARG A 322 -0.35 17.62 4.99
CA ARG A 322 0.69 16.83 4.32
C ARG A 322 1.64 17.69 3.48
N LEU A 323 1.08 18.65 2.75
CA LEU A 323 1.89 19.53 1.90
C LEU A 323 2.69 20.53 2.75
N LEU A 324 2.08 21.11 3.80
CA LEU A 324 2.72 22.06 4.69
C LEU A 324 3.89 21.43 5.47
N ALA A 325 3.75 20.17 5.90
CA ALA A 325 4.80 19.44 6.62
C ALA A 325 6.15 19.44 5.86
N THR A 326 6.13 19.53 4.52
CA THR A 326 7.35 19.58 3.70
C THR A 326 8.12 20.89 3.80
N LEU A 327 7.46 21.94 4.24
CA LEU A 327 8.09 23.26 4.43
C LEU A 327 8.88 23.32 5.73
N LYS A 328 8.75 22.32 6.61
CA LYS A 328 9.45 22.21 7.91
C LYS A 328 9.31 23.48 8.76
N LEU A 329 8.12 24.06 8.77
CA LEU A 329 7.83 25.29 9.52
C LEU A 329 7.86 25.03 11.02
N GLU A 330 8.14 26.07 11.80
CA GLU A 330 7.99 26.02 13.24
C GLU A 330 6.52 25.83 13.63
N LYS A 331 6.27 25.09 14.72
CA LYS A 331 4.91 24.82 15.24
C LYS A 331 4.07 26.08 15.53
N LYS A 332 4.74 27.19 15.86
CA LYS A 332 4.10 28.47 16.16
C LYS A 332 4.14 29.45 14.98
N SER A 333 4.53 29.03 13.80
CA SER A 333 4.48 29.88 12.61
C SER A 333 3.03 30.25 12.28
N ALA A 334 2.82 31.42 11.67
CA ALA A 334 1.46 31.86 11.31
C ALA A 334 0.70 30.82 10.49
N PRO A 335 1.27 30.16 9.44
CA PRO A 335 0.57 29.11 8.71
C PRO A 335 0.21 27.90 9.59
N SER A 336 1.09 27.48 10.50
CA SER A 336 0.79 26.33 11.38
C SER A 336 -0.39 26.62 12.30
N VAL A 337 -0.45 27.83 12.88
CA VAL A 337 -1.57 28.26 13.74
C VAL A 337 -2.88 28.37 12.95
N LYS A 338 -2.84 28.86 11.70
CA LYS A 338 -4.03 28.94 10.85
C LYS A 338 -4.49 27.54 10.38
N LEU A 339 -3.57 26.61 10.15
CA LEU A 339 -3.94 25.22 9.86
C LEU A 339 -4.64 24.57 11.07
N ASP A 340 -4.16 24.79 12.28
CA ASP A 340 -4.84 24.34 13.51
C ASP A 340 -6.27 24.87 13.62
N GLN A 341 -6.51 26.11 13.15
CA GLN A 341 -7.84 26.68 13.13
C GLN A 341 -8.75 25.97 12.11
N LEU A 342 -8.23 25.68 10.92
CA LEU A 342 -8.96 24.91 9.90
C LEU A 342 -9.29 23.49 10.39
N PHE A 343 -8.39 22.83 11.15
CA PHE A 343 -8.69 21.55 11.80
C PHE A 343 -9.86 21.64 12.79
N LYS A 344 -9.94 22.73 13.57
CA LYS A 344 -11.07 22.96 14.49
C LYS A 344 -12.39 23.10 13.73
N ASP A 345 -12.39 23.75 12.58
CA ASP A 345 -13.61 23.95 11.76
C ASP A 345 -14.17 22.62 11.23
N VAL A 346 -13.34 21.60 11.04
CA VAL A 346 -13.74 20.27 10.53
C VAL A 346 -13.89 19.19 11.61
N GLN A 347 -13.75 19.52 12.89
CA GLN A 347 -13.88 18.54 13.98
C GLN A 347 -15.28 17.93 14.09
N SER A 348 -16.33 18.74 13.78
CA SER A 348 -17.71 18.27 13.76
C SER A 348 -18.30 18.57 12.38
N LEU A 349 -18.37 17.56 11.53
CA LEU A 349 -18.90 17.75 10.17
C LEU A 349 -20.40 18.12 10.15
N PRO A 350 -21.26 17.66 11.07
CA PRO A 350 -22.65 18.13 11.15
C PRO A 350 -22.76 19.62 11.44
N ASP A 351 -21.82 20.19 12.22
CA ASP A 351 -21.83 21.61 12.64
C ASP A 351 -20.93 22.47 11.75
N PHE A 352 -20.51 21.96 10.60
CA PHE A 352 -19.63 22.65 9.68
C PHE A 352 -20.26 23.93 9.14
N ASP A 353 -19.54 25.05 9.25
CA ASP A 353 -19.91 26.37 8.70
C ASP A 353 -19.01 26.70 7.50
N PRO A 354 -19.55 26.64 6.27
CA PRO A 354 -18.77 26.90 5.07
C PRO A 354 -18.23 28.33 4.97
N ALA A 355 -18.98 29.32 5.47
CA ALA A 355 -18.59 30.75 5.39
C ALA A 355 -17.41 31.03 6.33
N ARG A 356 -17.48 30.50 7.55
CA ARG A 356 -16.40 30.59 8.53
C ARG A 356 -15.14 29.88 8.01
N PHE A 357 -15.29 28.66 7.49
CA PHE A 357 -14.18 27.93 6.91
C PHE A 357 -13.52 28.67 5.74
N ALA A 358 -14.32 29.26 4.83
CA ALA A 358 -13.79 30.05 3.72
C ALA A 358 -12.99 31.27 4.19
N ALA A 359 -13.41 31.94 5.28
CA ALA A 359 -12.67 33.04 5.87
C ALA A 359 -11.32 32.60 6.44
N HIS A 360 -11.31 31.51 7.26
CA HIS A 360 -10.07 30.96 7.82
C HIS A 360 -9.12 30.41 6.76
N LEU A 361 -9.64 29.84 5.67
CA LEU A 361 -8.82 29.38 4.54
C LEU A 361 -8.14 30.55 3.82
N ALA A 362 -8.85 31.68 3.64
CA ALA A 362 -8.26 32.89 3.08
C ALA A 362 -7.18 33.50 3.99
N GLU A 363 -7.36 33.45 5.32
CA GLU A 363 -6.34 33.86 6.28
C GLU A 363 -5.12 32.93 6.24
N PHE A 364 -5.33 31.62 6.08
CA PHE A 364 -4.23 30.65 5.90
C PHE A 364 -3.46 30.92 4.61
N GLU A 365 -4.15 31.20 3.49
CA GLU A 365 -3.51 31.58 2.22
C GLU A 365 -2.65 32.83 2.39
N GLN A 366 -3.14 33.85 3.07
CA GLN A 366 -2.39 35.08 3.33
C GLN A 366 -1.15 34.82 4.18
N ALA A 367 -1.27 34.02 5.25
CA ALA A 367 -0.14 33.63 6.08
C ALA A 367 0.96 32.87 5.30
N LEU A 368 0.58 32.08 4.31
CA LEU A 368 1.54 31.40 3.41
C LEU A 368 2.25 32.39 2.48
N LYS A 369 1.56 33.40 1.94
CA LYS A 369 2.15 34.44 1.07
C LYS A 369 3.18 35.31 1.82
N GLU A 370 2.99 35.49 3.10
CA GLU A 370 3.87 36.28 3.98
C GLU A 370 5.13 35.51 4.42
N LEU A 371 5.17 34.17 4.17
CA LEU A 371 6.40 33.40 4.41
C LEU A 371 7.51 33.91 3.49
N LYS A 372 8.56 34.47 4.09
CA LYS A 372 9.78 34.75 3.35
C LYS A 372 10.34 33.44 2.81
N PRO A 373 10.75 33.39 1.52
CA PRO A 373 11.43 32.21 1.02
C PRO A 373 12.61 31.91 1.94
N ALA A 374 12.73 30.67 2.39
CA ALA A 374 13.91 30.23 3.15
C ALA A 374 15.15 30.63 2.33
N GLN A 375 16.03 31.41 2.92
CA GLN A 375 17.31 31.72 2.29
C GLN A 375 18.02 30.38 2.02
N PRO A 376 18.61 30.18 0.82
CA PRO A 376 19.21 28.93 0.42
C PRO A 376 20.39 28.52 1.30
#